data_c1e8cd37cac92227e852e3967b98a9a0
#
_entry.id   c1e8cd37cac92227e852e3967b98a9a0
#
_cell.length_a   1.000
_cell.length_b   1.000
_cell.length_c   1.000
_cell.angle_alpha   90.00
_cell.angle_beta   90.00
_cell.angle_gamma   90.00
#
_symmetry.space_group_name_H-M   'P 1'
#
loop_
_entity.id
_entity.type
_entity.pdbx_description
1 polymer ?
#
loop_
_entity_poly.entity_id
_entity_poly.type
_entity_poly.pdbx_seq_one_letter_code
_entity_poly.pdbx_strand_id
1 'polypeptide(L)'
;LWLPGTDHAGIATQIKVEERLREEEHLTRYDLGREKFLERVWAWKEKYGNRIVEQQKKMGASCDWSRSRFTMDEGCSQAVREAFCELYDKGLIYKGSRIINWCPHCLTALSDAEVEYTDKPGHLWHIRYPLADGSGDIVVATTRPETMMGDTGVAVNPEDEHFKHLI
;
A
#
# COMPACT_ATOMS: atom_id res chain seq x y z
N LEU A 1 7.33 -28.99 -17.79
CA LEU A 1 7.95 -27.79 -18.38
C LEU A 1 7.78 -26.61 -17.42
N TRP A 2 8.89 -25.96 -17.05
CA TRP A 2 8.90 -24.80 -16.16
C TRP A 2 9.09 -23.52 -16.97
N LEU A 3 8.10 -22.62 -16.92
CA LEU A 3 8.19 -21.32 -17.56
C LEU A 3 8.68 -20.30 -16.52
N PRO A 4 9.86 -19.70 -16.69
CA PRO A 4 10.39 -18.73 -15.75
C PRO A 4 9.83 -17.32 -15.98
N GLY A 5 9.86 -16.51 -14.93
CA GLY A 5 9.57 -15.09 -15.01
C GLY A 5 10.32 -14.33 -13.93
N THR A 6 10.55 -13.05 -14.16
CA THR A 6 11.14 -12.14 -13.20
C THR A 6 10.14 -11.07 -12.81
N ASP A 7 10.03 -10.82 -11.53
CA ASP A 7 9.22 -9.71 -10.99
C ASP A 7 9.99 -8.40 -11.12
N HIS A 8 9.25 -7.29 -11.30
CA HIS A 8 9.85 -5.95 -11.38
C HIS A 8 10.36 -5.44 -10.03
N ALA A 9 9.85 -5.98 -8.91
CA ALA A 9 10.26 -5.61 -7.54
C ALA A 9 10.40 -4.09 -7.37
N GLY A 10 9.35 -3.33 -7.69
CA GLY A 10 9.39 -1.89 -7.91
C GLY A 10 9.98 -1.10 -6.75
N ILE A 11 9.56 -1.39 -5.51
CA ILE A 11 10.04 -0.69 -4.31
C ILE A 11 11.55 -0.92 -4.12
N ALA A 12 12.00 -2.18 -4.16
CA ALA A 12 13.40 -2.53 -3.95
C ALA A 12 14.31 -1.93 -5.04
N THR A 13 13.86 -1.96 -6.31
CA THR A 13 14.59 -1.38 -7.43
C THR A 13 14.72 0.14 -7.28
N GLN A 14 13.62 0.83 -6.92
CA GLN A 14 13.63 2.27 -6.72
C GLN A 14 14.56 2.68 -5.55
N ILE A 15 14.53 1.97 -4.43
CA ILE A 15 15.43 2.22 -3.30
C ILE A 15 16.90 2.17 -3.76
N LYS A 16 17.28 1.15 -4.53
CA LYS A 16 18.65 1.02 -5.03
C LYS A 16 19.06 2.14 -5.99
N VAL A 17 18.14 2.58 -6.80
CA VAL A 17 18.38 3.74 -7.69
C VAL A 17 18.49 5.04 -6.89
N GLU A 18 17.67 5.23 -5.87
CA GLU A 18 17.73 6.39 -4.98
C GLU A 18 19.04 6.43 -4.16
N GLU A 19 19.48 5.29 -3.62
CA GLU A 19 20.76 5.19 -2.92
C GLU A 19 21.89 5.67 -3.83
N ARG A 20 21.94 5.14 -5.05
CA ARG A 20 22.98 5.49 -6.01
C ARG A 20 22.91 6.95 -6.45
N LEU A 21 21.72 7.48 -6.68
CA LEU A 21 21.52 8.88 -7.03
C LEU A 21 22.04 9.81 -5.92
N ARG A 22 21.80 9.44 -4.66
CA ARG A 22 22.28 10.18 -3.49
C ARG A 22 23.80 10.11 -3.35
N GLU A 23 24.39 8.95 -3.61
CA GLU A 23 25.84 8.74 -3.49
C GLU A 23 26.63 9.43 -4.62
N GLU A 24 26.15 9.36 -5.86
CA GLU A 24 26.88 9.81 -7.04
C GLU A 24 26.57 11.27 -7.40
N GLU A 25 25.32 11.72 -7.22
CA GLU A 25 24.85 13.02 -7.68
C GLU A 25 24.35 13.94 -6.56
N HIS A 26 24.24 13.44 -5.32
CA HIS A 26 23.67 14.13 -4.15
C HIS A 26 22.23 14.64 -4.37
N LEU A 27 21.47 13.95 -5.22
CA LEU A 27 20.09 14.26 -5.57
C LEU A 27 19.13 13.24 -4.99
N THR A 28 17.86 13.63 -4.90
CA THR A 28 16.74 12.78 -4.57
C THR A 28 15.84 12.55 -5.80
N ARG A 29 14.94 11.60 -5.73
CA ARG A 29 13.93 11.40 -6.78
C ARG A 29 13.05 12.64 -6.99
N TYR A 30 12.85 13.43 -5.95
CA TYR A 30 12.05 14.66 -6.01
C TYR A 30 12.75 15.78 -6.78
N ASP A 31 14.09 15.87 -6.69
CA ASP A 31 14.90 16.83 -7.43
C ASP A 31 14.90 16.52 -8.93
N LEU A 32 14.93 15.23 -9.29
CA LEU A 32 14.86 14.79 -10.68
C LEU A 32 13.47 14.93 -11.30
N GLY A 33 12.43 14.74 -10.52
CA GLY A 33 11.06 14.53 -10.98
C GLY A 33 10.83 13.14 -11.58
N ARG A 34 9.54 12.80 -11.80
CA ARG A 34 9.11 11.45 -12.16
C ARG A 34 9.77 10.90 -13.44
N GLU A 35 9.78 11.68 -14.51
CA GLU A 35 10.24 11.21 -15.83
C GLU A 35 11.72 10.83 -15.80
N LYS A 36 12.57 11.74 -15.38
CA LYS A 36 14.02 11.50 -15.28
C LYS A 36 14.37 10.40 -14.27
N PHE A 37 13.62 10.30 -13.18
CA PHE A 37 13.82 9.21 -12.23
C PHE A 37 13.48 7.86 -12.85
N LEU A 38 12.37 7.74 -13.60
CA LEU A 38 12.02 6.52 -14.31
C LEU A 38 13.06 6.12 -15.36
N GLU A 39 13.66 7.08 -16.08
CA GLU A 39 14.77 6.78 -16.99
C GLU A 39 15.93 6.09 -16.26
N ARG A 40 16.29 6.56 -15.05
CA ARG A 40 17.32 5.93 -14.22
C ARG A 40 16.92 4.52 -13.76
N VAL A 41 15.66 4.34 -13.38
CA VAL A 41 15.13 3.03 -12.97
C VAL A 41 15.18 2.04 -14.14
N TRP A 42 14.78 2.44 -15.34
CA TRP A 42 14.86 1.59 -16.52
C TRP A 42 16.30 1.26 -16.91
N ALA A 43 17.20 2.23 -16.86
CA ALA A 43 18.63 1.98 -17.09
C ALA A 43 19.24 1.00 -16.08
N TRP A 44 18.82 1.09 -14.81
CA TRP A 44 19.18 0.12 -13.78
C TRP A 44 18.67 -1.28 -14.11
N LYS A 45 17.39 -1.39 -14.51
CA LYS A 45 16.78 -2.66 -14.92
C LYS A 45 17.52 -3.28 -16.11
N GLU A 46 17.88 -2.52 -17.13
CA GLU A 46 18.65 -3.02 -18.26
C GLU A 46 20.01 -3.58 -17.82
N LYS A 47 20.66 -2.90 -16.90
CA LYS A 47 21.99 -3.31 -16.42
C LYS A 47 21.96 -4.53 -15.50
N TYR A 48 20.97 -4.65 -14.64
CA TYR A 48 20.97 -5.64 -13.56
C TYR A 48 19.82 -6.66 -13.63
N GLY A 49 18.75 -6.38 -14.36
CA GLY A 49 17.52 -7.18 -14.36
C GLY A 49 17.69 -8.64 -14.79
N ASN A 50 18.63 -8.93 -15.68
CA ASN A 50 18.89 -10.28 -16.14
C ASN A 50 19.94 -11.03 -15.30
N ARG A 51 20.54 -10.40 -14.29
CA ARG A 51 21.62 -11.04 -13.51
C ARG A 51 21.15 -12.31 -12.80
N ILE A 52 19.94 -12.29 -12.22
CA ILE A 52 19.37 -13.45 -11.54
C ILE A 52 19.13 -14.62 -12.50
N VAL A 53 18.70 -14.35 -13.72
CA VAL A 53 18.49 -15.37 -14.76
C VAL A 53 19.82 -16.05 -15.12
N GLU A 54 20.88 -15.27 -15.31
CA GLU A 54 22.20 -15.80 -15.61
C GLU A 54 22.80 -16.60 -14.43
N GLN A 55 22.54 -16.17 -13.20
CA GLN A 55 22.92 -16.93 -12.02
C GLN A 55 22.19 -18.27 -11.93
N GLN A 56 20.88 -18.30 -12.18
CA GLN A 56 20.10 -19.54 -12.18
C GLN A 56 20.54 -20.52 -13.29
N LYS A 57 20.82 -20.01 -14.48
CA LYS A 57 21.41 -20.83 -15.57
C LYS A 57 22.74 -21.47 -15.17
N LYS A 58 23.62 -20.70 -14.51
CA LYS A 58 24.90 -21.19 -14.00
C LYS A 58 24.74 -22.24 -12.89
N MET A 59 23.70 -22.16 -12.11
CA MET A 59 23.33 -23.16 -11.11
C MET A 59 22.70 -24.43 -11.71
N GLY A 60 22.48 -24.49 -13.03
CA GLY A 60 21.89 -25.64 -13.70
C GLY A 60 20.38 -25.72 -13.63
N ALA A 61 19.68 -24.63 -13.35
CA ALA A 61 18.22 -24.62 -13.32
C ALA A 61 17.63 -24.91 -14.69
N SER A 62 16.80 -25.97 -14.78
CA SER A 62 16.19 -26.47 -16.04
C SER A 62 14.84 -25.77 -16.29
N CYS A 63 14.90 -24.57 -16.84
CA CYS A 63 13.71 -23.80 -17.24
C CYS A 63 13.67 -23.59 -18.76
N ASP A 64 12.50 -23.30 -19.28
CA ASP A 64 12.36 -22.83 -20.66
C ASP A 64 12.69 -21.33 -20.74
N TRP A 65 13.96 -21.03 -20.81
CA TRP A 65 14.50 -19.66 -20.84
C TRP A 65 14.10 -18.90 -22.10
N SER A 66 13.71 -19.60 -23.20
CA SER A 66 13.27 -18.96 -24.44
C SER A 66 11.92 -18.25 -24.29
N ARG A 67 11.11 -18.67 -23.31
CA ARG A 67 9.80 -18.09 -22.97
C ARG A 67 9.80 -17.35 -21.64
N SER A 68 10.96 -16.91 -21.19
CA SER A 68 11.06 -16.10 -19.98
C SER A 68 10.27 -14.81 -20.11
N ARG A 69 9.55 -14.45 -19.05
CA ARG A 69 8.70 -13.24 -19.00
C ARG A 69 9.22 -12.27 -17.94
N PHE A 70 8.89 -11.00 -18.13
CA PHE A 70 9.07 -9.95 -17.13
C PHE A 70 7.70 -9.34 -16.80
N THR A 71 7.40 -9.15 -15.51
CA THR A 71 6.06 -8.73 -15.07
C THR A 71 5.58 -7.39 -15.63
N MET A 72 6.50 -6.54 -16.13
CA MET A 72 6.18 -5.29 -16.82
C MET A 72 6.47 -5.32 -18.32
N ASP A 73 6.63 -6.50 -18.94
CA ASP A 73 6.71 -6.57 -20.40
C ASP A 73 5.36 -6.16 -21.04
N GLU A 74 5.39 -5.89 -22.33
CA GLU A 74 4.22 -5.39 -23.03
C GLU A 74 3.00 -6.32 -22.91
N GLY A 75 3.20 -7.64 -23.09
CA GLY A 75 2.12 -8.61 -22.98
C GLY A 75 1.54 -8.73 -21.58
N CYS A 76 2.39 -8.76 -20.54
CA CYS A 76 1.93 -8.75 -19.15
C CYS A 76 1.22 -7.45 -18.81
N SER A 77 1.73 -6.31 -19.26
CA SER A 77 1.13 -5.00 -19.05
C SER A 77 -0.23 -4.87 -19.72
N GLN A 78 -0.41 -5.43 -20.92
CA GLN A 78 -1.69 -5.49 -21.61
C GLN A 78 -2.66 -6.38 -20.86
N ALA A 79 -2.27 -7.59 -20.50
CA ALA A 79 -3.11 -8.53 -19.76
C ALA A 79 -3.62 -7.96 -18.42
N VAL A 80 -2.75 -7.26 -17.68
CA VAL A 80 -3.15 -6.58 -16.43
C VAL A 80 -4.20 -5.50 -16.69
N ARG A 81 -4.03 -4.70 -17.73
CA ARG A 81 -5.00 -3.65 -18.09
C ARG A 81 -6.35 -4.23 -18.53
N GLU A 82 -6.33 -5.28 -19.34
CA GLU A 82 -7.57 -5.97 -19.77
C GLU A 82 -8.31 -6.56 -18.57
N ALA A 83 -7.59 -7.29 -17.69
CA ALA A 83 -8.19 -7.85 -16.48
C ALA A 83 -8.76 -6.76 -15.55
N PHE A 84 -8.07 -5.65 -15.40
CA PHE A 84 -8.56 -4.52 -14.59
C PHE A 84 -9.85 -3.92 -15.17
N CYS A 85 -9.89 -3.67 -16.48
CA CYS A 85 -11.07 -3.14 -17.14
C CYS A 85 -12.26 -4.12 -17.04
N GLU A 86 -12.02 -5.40 -17.27
CA GLU A 86 -13.06 -6.43 -17.16
C GLU A 86 -13.64 -6.52 -15.74
N LEU A 87 -12.81 -6.44 -14.72
CA LEU A 87 -13.26 -6.43 -13.32
C LEU A 87 -14.05 -5.16 -12.98
N TYR A 88 -13.65 -4.02 -13.53
CA TYR A 88 -14.38 -2.76 -13.38
C TYR A 88 -15.77 -2.84 -14.05
N ASP A 89 -15.84 -3.32 -15.28
CA ASP A 89 -17.10 -3.47 -16.02
C ASP A 89 -18.07 -4.46 -15.33
N LYS A 90 -17.53 -5.46 -14.64
CA LYS A 90 -18.31 -6.39 -13.80
C LYS A 90 -18.73 -5.79 -12.45
N GLY A 91 -18.34 -4.57 -12.13
CA GLY A 91 -18.63 -3.91 -10.85
C GLY A 91 -17.88 -4.49 -9.64
N LEU A 92 -16.84 -5.30 -9.87
CA LEU A 92 -16.05 -5.93 -8.82
C LEU A 92 -14.94 -5.00 -8.27
N ILE A 93 -14.59 -3.97 -9.02
CA ILE A 93 -13.64 -2.93 -8.63
C ILE A 93 -14.35 -1.58 -8.62
N TYR A 94 -14.13 -0.81 -7.56
CA TYR A 94 -14.65 0.54 -7.43
C TYR A 94 -13.64 1.45 -6.72
N LYS A 95 -13.71 2.75 -6.96
CA LYS A 95 -12.90 3.74 -6.25
C LYS A 95 -13.54 4.05 -4.89
N GLY A 96 -12.76 3.90 -3.82
CA GLY A 96 -13.21 4.19 -2.46
C GLY A 96 -12.04 4.61 -1.58
N SER A 97 -12.38 5.29 -0.46
CA SER A 97 -11.41 5.63 0.58
C SER A 97 -11.36 4.53 1.63
N ARG A 98 -10.17 4.13 2.02
CA ARG A 98 -9.92 3.14 3.06
C ARG A 98 -8.77 3.61 3.95
N ILE A 99 -8.80 3.21 5.21
CA ILE A 99 -7.67 3.39 6.11
C ILE A 99 -6.59 2.38 5.71
N ILE A 100 -5.37 2.87 5.51
CA ILE A 100 -4.20 2.06 5.14
C ILE A 100 -3.06 2.29 6.12
N ASN A 101 -2.15 1.32 6.21
CA ASN A 101 -0.89 1.52 6.91
C ASN A 101 0.01 2.44 6.07
N TRP A 102 0.59 3.44 6.70
CA TRP A 102 1.42 4.46 6.06
C TRP A 102 2.73 4.67 6.81
N CYS A 103 3.84 4.66 6.09
CA CYS A 103 5.14 5.02 6.64
C CYS A 103 5.44 6.51 6.40
N PRO A 104 5.50 7.35 7.46
CA PRO A 104 5.78 8.78 7.31
C PRO A 104 7.24 9.07 6.94
N HIS A 105 8.15 8.12 7.15
CA HIS A 105 9.55 8.24 6.75
C HIS A 105 9.74 7.95 5.26
N CYS A 106 9.19 6.82 4.79
CA CYS A 106 9.28 6.41 3.39
C CYS A 106 8.27 7.12 2.49
N LEU A 107 7.25 7.77 3.06
CA LEU A 107 6.12 8.40 2.35
C LEU A 107 5.42 7.42 1.40
N THR A 108 5.19 6.20 1.87
CA THR A 108 4.56 5.12 1.12
C THR A 108 3.49 4.40 1.94
N ALA A 109 2.51 3.82 1.25
CA ALA A 109 1.63 2.81 1.83
C ALA A 109 2.43 1.53 2.13
N LEU A 110 2.01 0.82 3.17
CA LEU A 110 2.58 -0.47 3.59
C LEU A 110 1.53 -1.56 3.42
N SER A 111 1.96 -2.75 3.01
CA SER A 111 1.13 -3.95 3.07
C SER A 111 1.04 -4.46 4.51
N ASP A 112 0.02 -5.26 4.82
CA ASP A 112 -0.14 -5.84 6.16
C ASP A 112 1.03 -6.76 6.54
N ALA A 113 1.68 -7.38 5.55
CA ALA A 113 2.84 -8.24 5.77
C ALA A 113 4.10 -7.48 6.20
N GLU A 114 4.16 -6.17 5.97
CA GLU A 114 5.28 -5.30 6.34
C GLU A 114 5.10 -4.64 7.71
N VAL A 115 3.95 -4.86 8.36
CA VAL A 115 3.59 -4.22 9.64
C VAL A 115 3.85 -5.17 10.78
N GLU A 116 4.71 -4.75 11.71
CA GLU A 116 4.94 -5.44 12.96
C GLU A 116 4.15 -4.78 14.08
N TYR A 117 3.36 -5.58 14.79
CA TYR A 117 2.55 -5.11 15.90
C TYR A 117 3.31 -5.26 17.21
N THR A 118 3.30 -4.20 18.00
CA THR A 118 3.92 -4.18 19.34
C THR A 118 2.90 -3.73 20.36
N ASP A 119 2.73 -4.49 21.42
CA ASP A 119 1.86 -4.11 22.52
C ASP A 119 2.45 -2.93 23.29
N LYS A 120 1.64 -1.90 23.50
CA LYS A 120 1.99 -0.73 24.31
C LYS A 120 0.92 -0.49 25.36
N PRO A 121 1.29 -0.19 26.60
CA PRO A 121 0.32 0.25 27.60
C PRO A 121 -0.35 1.53 27.11
N GLY A 122 -1.68 1.57 27.20
CA GLY A 122 -2.49 2.69 26.75
C GLY A 122 -3.66 2.92 27.69
N HIS A 123 -4.49 3.89 27.36
CA HIS A 123 -5.68 4.26 28.12
C HIS A 123 -6.91 4.18 27.21
N LEU A 124 -8.04 3.86 27.80
CA LEU A 124 -9.34 3.98 27.18
C LEU A 124 -10.03 5.22 27.75
N TRP A 125 -10.21 6.23 26.91
CA TRP A 125 -10.78 7.51 27.28
C TRP A 125 -12.29 7.48 27.06
N HIS A 126 -13.05 7.84 28.08
CA HIS A 126 -14.51 7.96 28.02
C HIS A 126 -14.90 9.42 27.80
N ILE A 127 -15.52 9.70 26.65
CA ILE A 127 -15.96 11.02 26.25
C ILE A 127 -17.49 11.08 26.39
N ARG A 128 -18.01 12.10 27.05
CA ARG A 128 -19.42 12.29 27.31
C ARG A 128 -19.98 13.34 26.34
N TYR A 129 -21.00 12.98 25.61
CA TYR A 129 -21.74 13.85 24.70
C TYR A 129 -23.13 14.08 25.25
N PRO A 130 -23.46 15.31 25.76
CA PRO A 130 -24.78 15.61 26.28
C PRO A 130 -25.82 15.64 25.16
N LEU A 131 -27.00 15.11 25.43
CA LEU A 131 -28.14 15.19 24.54
C LEU A 131 -28.66 16.63 24.44
N ALA A 132 -29.16 17.05 23.27
CA ALA A 132 -29.58 18.40 23.03
C ALA A 132 -30.82 18.83 23.88
N ASP A 133 -31.63 17.86 24.25
CA ASP A 133 -32.82 18.05 25.11
C ASP A 133 -32.50 18.02 26.61
N GLY A 134 -31.25 17.76 26.99
CA GLY A 134 -30.81 17.67 28.38
C GLY A 134 -31.27 16.42 29.12
N SER A 135 -31.82 15.41 28.44
CA SER A 135 -32.34 14.18 29.08
C SER A 135 -31.25 13.23 29.52
N GLY A 136 -30.02 13.43 29.11
CA GLY A 136 -28.88 12.56 29.46
C GLY A 136 -27.65 12.79 28.60
N ASP A 137 -26.77 11.80 28.62
CA ASP A 137 -25.52 11.81 27.90
C ASP A 137 -25.32 10.48 27.16
N ILE A 138 -24.63 10.52 26.03
CA ILE A 138 -24.05 9.33 25.40
C ILE A 138 -22.56 9.29 25.71
N VAL A 139 -22.09 8.17 26.23
CA VAL A 139 -20.66 7.97 26.54
C VAL A 139 -20.04 7.07 25.49
N VAL A 140 -19.03 7.57 24.81
CA VAL A 140 -18.21 6.79 23.88
C VAL A 140 -16.82 6.57 24.46
N ALA A 141 -16.17 5.50 24.08
CA ALA A 141 -14.84 5.16 24.53
C ALA A 141 -13.87 5.09 23.35
N THR A 142 -12.69 5.69 23.51
CA THR A 142 -11.65 5.69 22.47
C THR A 142 -10.26 5.59 23.08
N THR A 143 -9.34 4.96 22.36
CA THR A 143 -7.92 4.96 22.70
C THR A 143 -7.19 6.18 22.14
N ARG A 144 -7.85 6.98 21.30
CA ARG A 144 -7.30 8.17 20.63
C ARG A 144 -8.20 9.39 20.88
N PRO A 145 -8.06 10.07 22.02
CA PRO A 145 -8.91 11.19 22.41
C PRO A 145 -8.79 12.41 21.48
N GLU A 146 -7.69 12.51 20.74
CA GLU A 146 -7.46 13.57 19.73
C GLU A 146 -8.49 13.54 18.59
N THR A 147 -9.13 12.37 18.33
CA THR A 147 -10.17 12.25 17.30
C THR A 147 -11.44 13.04 17.64
N MET A 148 -11.65 13.37 18.91
CA MET A 148 -12.78 14.17 19.37
C MET A 148 -12.94 15.50 18.62
N MET A 149 -11.83 16.10 18.16
CA MET A 149 -11.84 17.36 17.41
C MET A 149 -12.52 17.24 16.03
N GLY A 150 -12.67 16.01 15.52
CA GLY A 150 -13.33 15.71 14.24
C GLY A 150 -14.74 15.15 14.39
N ASP A 151 -15.24 14.97 15.60
CA ASP A 151 -16.54 14.35 15.84
C ASP A 151 -17.67 15.28 15.40
N THR A 152 -18.57 14.76 14.57
CA THR A 152 -19.73 15.50 14.04
C THR A 152 -21.06 14.84 14.42
N GLY A 153 -21.04 13.66 14.98
CA GLY A 153 -22.22 12.93 15.40
C GLY A 153 -21.87 11.61 16.08
N VAL A 154 -22.83 11.05 16.80
CA VAL A 154 -22.73 9.73 17.43
C VAL A 154 -23.78 8.82 16.81
N ALA A 155 -23.34 7.64 16.37
CA ALA A 155 -24.23 6.60 15.84
C ALA A 155 -24.40 5.49 16.90
N VAL A 156 -25.62 5.02 17.06
CA VAL A 156 -25.96 3.90 17.95
C VAL A 156 -26.65 2.79 17.17
N ASN A 157 -26.55 1.55 17.66
CA ASN A 157 -27.31 0.45 17.08
C ASN A 157 -28.79 0.59 17.46
N PRO A 158 -29.73 0.69 16.50
CA PRO A 158 -31.17 0.85 16.79
C PRO A 158 -31.79 -0.36 17.49
N GLU A 159 -31.15 -1.53 17.40
CA GLU A 159 -31.63 -2.76 18.07
C GLU A 159 -31.09 -2.94 19.49
N ASP A 160 -30.15 -2.06 19.92
CA ASP A 160 -29.59 -2.11 21.27
C ASP A 160 -30.58 -1.52 22.28
N GLU A 161 -31.00 -2.34 23.23
CA GLU A 161 -31.95 -1.96 24.30
C GLU A 161 -31.50 -0.73 25.08
N HIS A 162 -30.20 -0.53 25.25
CA HIS A 162 -29.63 0.61 25.97
C HIS A 162 -29.91 1.94 25.28
N PHE A 163 -30.06 1.95 23.96
CA PHE A 163 -30.24 3.16 23.16
C PHE A 163 -31.63 3.32 22.54
N LYS A 164 -32.55 2.38 22.79
CA LYS A 164 -33.92 2.45 22.26
C LYS A 164 -34.67 3.74 22.63
N HIS A 165 -34.34 4.34 23.75
CA HIS A 165 -34.94 5.59 24.21
C HIS A 165 -34.47 6.84 23.44
N LEU A 166 -33.47 6.69 22.56
CA LEU A 166 -32.89 7.76 21.75
C LEU A 166 -33.36 7.75 20.29
N ILE A 167 -34.19 6.77 19.91
CA ILE A 167 -34.65 6.54 18.51
C ILE A 167 -36.06 7.07 18.31
#